data_4990ada5411e5ac22ebdaca7ca1f84d2
#
_entry.id   4990ada5411e5ac22ebdaca7ca1f84d2
#
_cell.length_a   1.000
_cell.length_b   1.000
_cell.length_c   1.000
_cell.angle_alpha   90.00
_cell.angle_beta   90.00
_cell.angle_gamma   90.00
#
_symmetry.space_group_name_H-M   'P 1'
#
loop_
_entity.id
_entity.type
_entity.pdbx_description
1 polymer ?
#
loop_
_entity_poly.entity_id
_entity_poly.type
_entity_poly.pdbx_seq_one_letter_code
_entity_poly.pdbx_strand_id
1 'polypeptide(L)'
;GHAGRIRAASGHLGAFDVVADGFADLVPSSRGALSFTMPRDGAKSRCDLIVDLSGNATPLFPPQARRDGYFRADPASPVAVDRLVGEARDYIGEFEKPIYVVTEPEICAHSRSAKVGCSKCLNVCPTGAITPDGDHVAIDAAICGGCGSCSAVCPTGAVEYAYPRRNDL
;
A
#
# COMPACT_ATOMS: atom_id res chain seq x y z
N GLY A 1 6.56 -2.95 -23.38
CA GLY A 1 7.48 -3.14 -22.26
C GLY A 1 8.34 -1.92 -22.02
N HIS A 2 8.91 -1.82 -20.84
CA HIS A 2 9.77 -0.72 -20.42
C HIS A 2 11.00 -1.30 -19.74
N ALA A 3 12.14 -0.63 -19.84
CA ALA A 3 13.29 -0.87 -18.97
C ALA A 3 13.23 0.08 -17.79
N GLY A 4 13.93 -0.26 -16.69
CA GLY A 4 14.02 0.56 -15.50
C GLY A 4 13.97 -0.26 -14.23
N ARG A 5 14.14 0.42 -13.11
CA ARG A 5 14.09 -0.18 -11.78
C ARG A 5 13.03 0.54 -10.94
N ILE A 6 12.12 -0.21 -10.33
CA ILE A 6 11.18 0.36 -9.36
C ILE A 6 11.96 0.79 -8.13
N ARG A 7 11.84 2.07 -7.78
CA ARG A 7 12.44 2.68 -6.59
C ARG A 7 11.49 2.67 -5.41
N ALA A 8 10.22 2.95 -5.66
CA ALA A 8 9.20 3.03 -4.62
C ALA A 8 7.83 2.61 -5.16
N ALA A 9 7.01 2.09 -4.28
CA ALA A 9 5.60 1.84 -4.51
C ALA A 9 4.80 2.29 -3.29
N SER A 10 3.59 2.80 -3.52
CA SER A 10 2.65 3.23 -2.48
C SER A 10 1.21 2.96 -2.93
N GLY A 11 0.24 3.22 -2.07
CA GLY A 11 -1.17 3.02 -2.38
C GLY A 11 -1.70 1.65 -1.99
N HIS A 12 -2.72 1.21 -2.67
CA HIS A 12 -3.50 0.00 -2.35
C HIS A 12 -4.05 -0.66 -3.62
N LEU A 13 -4.71 -1.81 -3.47
CA LEU A 13 -5.44 -2.51 -4.55
C LEU A 13 -6.32 -1.53 -5.34
N GLY A 14 -6.19 -1.52 -6.65
CA GLY A 14 -6.89 -0.61 -7.57
C GLY A 14 -6.28 0.80 -7.68
N ALA A 15 -5.28 1.14 -6.86
CA ALA A 15 -4.67 2.47 -6.84
C ALA A 15 -3.23 2.44 -6.33
N PHE A 16 -2.39 1.61 -6.91
CA PHE A 16 -0.96 1.65 -6.66
C PHE A 16 -0.28 2.74 -7.48
N ASP A 17 0.57 3.52 -6.83
CA ASP A 17 1.49 4.45 -7.47
C ASP A 17 2.90 3.87 -7.41
N VAL A 18 3.57 3.83 -8.55
CA VAL A 18 4.92 3.27 -8.71
C VAL A 18 5.85 4.34 -9.25
N VAL A 19 7.04 4.44 -8.66
CA VAL A 19 8.11 5.35 -9.12
C VAL A 19 9.28 4.51 -9.61
N ALA A 20 9.72 4.76 -10.85
CA ALA A 20 10.81 4.05 -11.48
C ALA A 20 11.95 5.01 -11.87
N ASP A 21 13.19 4.52 -11.70
CA ASP A 21 14.39 5.18 -12.20
C ASP A 21 14.99 4.40 -13.37
N GLY A 22 15.68 5.11 -14.26
CA GLY A 22 16.18 4.54 -15.51
C GLY A 22 15.06 4.09 -16.44
N PHE A 23 13.85 4.65 -16.30
CA PHE A 23 12.69 4.28 -17.10
C PHE A 23 12.92 4.63 -18.56
N ALA A 24 12.77 3.63 -19.42
CA ALA A 24 12.91 3.79 -20.86
C ALA A 24 11.87 2.95 -21.62
N ASP A 25 11.26 3.53 -22.64
CA ASP A 25 10.26 2.86 -23.44
C ASP A 25 10.94 1.90 -24.45
N LEU A 26 10.31 0.74 -24.69
CA LEU A 26 10.75 -0.18 -25.72
C LEU A 26 10.56 0.48 -27.08
N VAL A 27 11.60 0.45 -27.92
CA VAL A 27 11.51 0.92 -29.31
C VAL A 27 10.77 -0.13 -30.14
N PRO A 28 9.59 0.18 -30.73
CA PRO A 28 8.74 -0.81 -31.40
C PRO A 28 9.41 -1.47 -32.61
N SER A 29 10.36 -0.79 -33.23
CA SER A 29 11.08 -1.29 -34.42
C SER A 29 12.29 -2.16 -34.07
N SER A 30 12.57 -2.41 -32.78
CA SER A 30 13.69 -3.28 -32.41
C SER A 30 13.44 -4.71 -32.85
N ARG A 31 14.37 -5.24 -33.66
CA ARG A 31 14.36 -6.63 -34.18
C ARG A 31 15.64 -7.31 -33.71
N GLY A 32 15.51 -8.52 -33.20
CA GLY A 32 16.65 -9.30 -32.70
C GLY A 32 16.97 -8.98 -31.24
N ALA A 33 17.57 -7.83 -30.94
CA ALA A 33 17.81 -7.38 -29.57
C ALA A 33 16.84 -6.25 -29.20
N LEU A 34 16.34 -6.26 -27.94
CA LEU A 34 15.50 -5.18 -27.44
C LEU A 34 16.33 -3.88 -27.33
N SER A 35 15.81 -2.80 -27.90
CA SER A 35 16.38 -1.46 -27.74
C SER A 35 15.36 -0.56 -27.05
N PHE A 36 15.87 0.40 -26.28
CA PHE A 36 15.07 1.28 -25.46
C PHE A 36 15.41 2.75 -25.75
N THR A 37 14.46 3.63 -25.50
CA THR A 37 14.67 5.09 -25.56
C THR A 37 15.67 5.56 -24.52
N MET A 38 16.00 6.86 -24.50
CA MET A 38 16.84 7.43 -23.43
C MET A 38 16.17 7.24 -22.06
N PRO A 39 16.92 6.71 -21.06
CA PRO A 39 16.40 6.50 -19.74
C PRO A 39 16.13 7.83 -19.01
N ARG A 40 15.12 7.83 -18.15
CA ARG A 40 14.78 8.95 -17.26
C ARG A 40 14.47 8.45 -15.86
N ASP A 41 14.82 9.24 -14.85
CA ASP A 41 14.54 8.94 -13.44
C ASP A 41 13.23 9.57 -12.98
N GLY A 42 12.63 8.99 -11.92
CA GLY A 42 11.43 9.50 -11.30
C GLY A 42 10.17 9.34 -12.14
N ALA A 43 10.15 8.44 -13.12
CA ALA A 43 8.96 8.14 -13.90
C ALA A 43 7.88 7.56 -12.99
N LYS A 44 6.64 8.08 -13.12
CA LYS A 44 5.50 7.64 -12.32
C LYS A 44 4.54 6.83 -13.16
N SER A 45 4.00 5.78 -12.58
CA SER A 45 2.96 4.94 -13.19
C SER A 45 1.93 4.57 -12.14
N ARG A 46 0.68 4.37 -12.58
CA ARG A 46 -0.41 3.88 -11.74
C ARG A 46 -0.86 2.53 -12.24
N CYS A 47 -1.16 1.62 -11.33
CA CYS A 47 -1.64 0.28 -11.65
C CYS A 47 -2.58 -0.25 -10.55
N ASP A 48 -3.42 -1.21 -10.93
CA ASP A 48 -4.38 -1.82 -10.01
C ASP A 48 -3.75 -2.92 -9.17
N LEU A 49 -2.80 -3.65 -9.76
CA LEU A 49 -2.08 -4.77 -9.16
C LEU A 49 -0.57 -4.62 -9.39
N ILE A 50 0.22 -5.17 -8.50
CA ILE A 50 1.67 -5.30 -8.67
C ILE A 50 2.05 -6.77 -8.58
N VAL A 51 2.68 -7.28 -9.65
CA VAL A 51 3.30 -8.61 -9.68
C VAL A 51 4.82 -8.42 -9.67
N ASP A 52 5.44 -8.69 -8.55
CA ASP A 52 6.88 -8.54 -8.33
C ASP A 52 7.62 -9.87 -8.58
N LEU A 53 8.27 -9.95 -9.73
CA LEU A 53 9.15 -11.03 -10.15
C LEU A 53 10.62 -10.56 -10.23
N SER A 54 10.97 -9.50 -9.54
CA SER A 54 12.32 -8.90 -9.62
C SER A 54 13.42 -9.77 -9.03
N GLY A 55 13.09 -10.71 -8.16
CA GLY A 55 14.07 -11.50 -7.42
C GLY A 55 14.88 -10.70 -6.39
N ASN A 56 14.55 -9.42 -6.15
CA ASN A 56 15.25 -8.58 -5.19
C ASN A 56 15.11 -9.13 -3.76
N ALA A 57 16.15 -8.96 -2.92
CA ALA A 57 16.10 -9.39 -1.53
C ALA A 57 15.01 -8.64 -0.72
N THR A 58 14.83 -7.34 -1.00
CA THR A 58 13.87 -6.48 -0.30
C THR A 58 12.58 -6.33 -1.11
N PRO A 59 11.41 -6.69 -0.56
CA PRO A 59 10.12 -6.46 -1.21
C PRO A 59 9.78 -4.96 -1.25
N LEU A 60 8.92 -4.54 -2.19
CA LEU A 60 8.43 -3.17 -2.28
C LEU A 60 7.60 -2.78 -1.06
N PHE A 61 6.85 -3.74 -0.50
CA PHE A 61 6.13 -3.59 0.76
C PHE A 61 6.65 -4.61 1.76
N PRO A 62 7.13 -4.18 2.94
CA PRO A 62 7.59 -5.12 3.97
C PRO A 62 6.41 -5.96 4.50
N PRO A 63 6.66 -7.15 5.09
CA PRO A 63 5.59 -8.04 5.55
C PRO A 63 4.59 -7.39 6.50
N GLN A 64 5.04 -6.44 7.32
CA GLN A 64 4.19 -5.70 8.27
C GLN A 64 3.23 -4.75 7.56
N ALA A 65 3.64 -4.21 6.41
CA ALA A 65 2.87 -3.30 5.58
C ALA A 65 2.28 -3.99 4.35
N ARG A 66 1.95 -5.28 4.46
CA ARG A 66 1.35 -6.06 3.36
C ARG A 66 0.18 -5.30 2.74
N ARG A 67 0.12 -5.33 1.43
CA ARG A 67 -0.96 -4.74 0.60
C ARG A 67 -1.68 -5.83 -0.16
N ASP A 68 -3.00 -5.82 -0.10
CA ASP A 68 -3.80 -6.61 -1.05
C ASP A 68 -3.48 -6.12 -2.46
N GLY A 69 -3.39 -7.05 -3.42
CA GLY A 69 -3.01 -6.72 -4.80
C GLY A 69 -1.49 -6.58 -5.05
N TYR A 70 -0.64 -6.74 -4.03
CA TYR A 70 0.80 -6.90 -4.19
C TYR A 70 1.18 -8.37 -4.07
N PHE A 71 1.61 -8.95 -5.15
CA PHE A 71 2.02 -10.34 -5.28
C PHE A 71 3.52 -10.43 -5.54
N ARG A 72 4.17 -11.42 -4.94
CA ARG A 72 5.60 -11.64 -5.11
C ARG A 72 5.94 -13.11 -5.18
N ALA A 73 6.76 -13.48 -6.17
CA ALA A 73 7.31 -14.83 -6.28
C ALA A 73 8.79 -14.78 -6.70
N ASP A 74 9.48 -15.88 -6.43
CA ASP A 74 10.82 -16.10 -6.97
C ASP A 74 10.71 -16.37 -8.48
N PRO A 75 11.30 -15.52 -9.34
CA PRO A 75 11.26 -15.71 -10.79
C PRO A 75 11.96 -16.99 -11.25
N ALA A 76 12.86 -17.57 -10.45
CA ALA A 76 13.53 -18.82 -10.74
C ALA A 76 12.64 -20.05 -10.49
N SER A 77 11.48 -19.90 -9.86
CA SER A 77 10.53 -20.97 -9.57
C SER A 77 9.29 -20.89 -10.46
N PRO A 78 9.18 -21.62 -11.58
CA PRO A 78 8.00 -21.61 -12.45
C PRO A 78 6.70 -21.93 -11.69
N VAL A 79 6.74 -22.89 -10.77
CA VAL A 79 5.58 -23.27 -9.97
C VAL A 79 5.08 -22.13 -9.09
N ALA A 80 6.02 -21.35 -8.49
CA ALA A 80 5.65 -20.19 -7.68
C ALA A 80 5.06 -19.07 -8.55
N VAL A 81 5.59 -18.88 -9.74
CA VAL A 81 5.08 -17.88 -10.71
C VAL A 81 3.69 -18.27 -11.19
N ASP A 82 3.46 -19.53 -11.58
CA ASP A 82 2.16 -20.01 -12.05
C ASP A 82 1.09 -19.86 -10.97
N ARG A 83 1.42 -20.23 -9.74
CA ARG A 83 0.52 -20.06 -8.60
C ARG A 83 0.16 -18.59 -8.39
N LEU A 84 1.15 -17.70 -8.40
CA LEU A 84 0.96 -16.26 -8.21
C LEU A 84 0.11 -15.65 -9.32
N VAL A 85 0.32 -16.05 -10.57
CA VAL A 85 -0.51 -15.61 -11.71
C VAL A 85 -1.95 -16.10 -11.54
N GLY A 86 -2.15 -17.33 -11.06
CA GLY A 86 -3.47 -17.85 -10.72
C GLY A 86 -4.17 -16.99 -9.66
N GLU A 87 -3.48 -16.71 -8.54
CA GLU A 87 -3.99 -15.85 -7.47
C GLU A 87 -4.32 -14.42 -7.97
N ALA A 88 -3.46 -13.83 -8.80
CA ALA A 88 -3.68 -12.49 -9.34
C ALA A 88 -4.91 -12.40 -10.27
N ARG A 89 -5.26 -13.48 -10.96
CA ARG A 89 -6.45 -13.52 -11.83
C ARG A 89 -7.77 -13.42 -11.05
N ASP A 90 -7.77 -13.82 -9.78
CA ASP A 90 -8.95 -13.72 -8.92
C ASP A 90 -9.26 -12.28 -8.50
N TYR A 91 -8.33 -11.34 -8.78
CA TYR A 91 -8.48 -9.91 -8.50
C TYR A 91 -9.07 -9.12 -9.69
N ILE A 92 -9.97 -9.73 -10.42
CA ILE A 92 -10.74 -9.07 -11.49
C ILE A 92 -12.15 -8.80 -10.97
N GLY A 93 -12.55 -7.52 -10.92
CA GLY A 93 -13.88 -7.10 -10.47
C GLY A 93 -13.84 -5.98 -9.43
N GLU A 94 -14.95 -5.79 -8.72
CA GLU A 94 -15.08 -4.84 -7.63
C GLU A 94 -14.90 -5.57 -6.30
N PHE A 95 -14.12 -4.96 -5.42
CA PHE A 95 -13.82 -5.52 -4.10
C PHE A 95 -14.25 -4.54 -3.02
N GLU A 96 -15.15 -4.98 -2.15
CA GLU A 96 -15.54 -4.23 -0.96
C GLU A 96 -14.57 -4.55 0.18
N LYS A 97 -14.10 -3.50 0.86
CA LYS A 97 -13.26 -3.63 2.05
C LYS A 97 -14.02 -3.08 3.26
N PRO A 98 -14.16 -3.85 4.35
CA PRO A 98 -14.80 -3.36 5.55
C PRO A 98 -14.07 -2.14 6.14
N ILE A 99 -14.83 -1.21 6.69
CA ILE A 99 -14.28 -0.13 7.52
C ILE A 99 -14.04 -0.71 8.91
N TYR A 100 -12.79 -1.06 9.20
CA TYR A 100 -12.42 -1.69 10.46
C TYR A 100 -12.34 -0.72 11.64
N VAL A 101 -12.08 0.56 11.37
CA VAL A 101 -11.81 1.57 12.38
C VAL A 101 -12.47 2.88 11.97
N VAL A 102 -13.11 3.54 12.93
CA VAL A 102 -13.68 4.88 12.78
C VAL A 102 -12.94 5.86 13.67
N THR A 103 -12.99 7.14 13.30
CA THR A 103 -12.37 8.23 14.06
C THR A 103 -13.39 9.28 14.46
N GLU A 104 -13.27 9.80 15.69
CA GLU A 104 -13.98 10.95 16.20
C GLU A 104 -12.99 12.13 16.32
N PRO A 105 -12.94 13.02 15.34
CA PRO A 105 -11.93 14.08 15.29
C PRO A 105 -12.00 15.04 16.46
N GLU A 106 -13.19 15.32 17.00
CA GLU A 106 -13.41 16.32 18.04
C GLU A 106 -12.72 15.99 19.38
N ILE A 107 -12.57 14.68 19.67
CA ILE A 107 -11.89 14.22 20.89
C ILE A 107 -10.47 13.74 20.64
N CYS A 108 -9.96 13.85 19.41
CA CYS A 108 -8.60 13.46 19.08
C CYS A 108 -7.58 14.40 19.75
N ALA A 109 -6.57 13.82 20.39
CA ALA A 109 -5.51 14.57 21.07
C ALA A 109 -4.26 14.74 20.22
N HIS A 110 -4.34 14.52 18.90
CA HIS A 110 -3.18 14.56 18.01
C HIS A 110 -2.54 15.95 17.95
N SER A 111 -3.33 16.96 17.69
CA SER A 111 -2.83 18.34 17.63
C SER A 111 -3.96 19.29 18.04
N ARG A 112 -3.86 19.87 19.22
CA ARG A 112 -4.75 20.95 19.63
C ARG A 112 -3.95 22.22 19.76
N SER A 113 -4.50 23.33 19.28
CA SER A 113 -3.85 24.66 19.35
C SER A 113 -2.49 24.70 18.62
N ALA A 114 -2.41 24.07 17.47
CA ALA A 114 -1.20 23.98 16.61
C ALA A 114 0.02 23.35 17.31
N LYS A 115 -0.18 22.58 18.38
CA LYS A 115 0.88 21.81 19.03
C LYS A 115 0.68 20.33 18.80
N VAL A 116 1.69 19.67 18.24
CA VAL A 116 1.70 18.22 18.10
C VAL A 116 1.65 17.58 19.48
N GLY A 117 0.60 16.83 19.75
CA GLY A 117 0.38 16.14 21.02
C GLY A 117 0.55 14.64 20.89
N CYS A 118 -0.56 13.91 20.75
CA CYS A 118 -0.56 12.46 20.73
C CYS A 118 -0.18 11.91 19.34
N SER A 119 0.76 10.96 19.30
CA SER A 119 1.16 10.21 18.08
C SER A 119 1.04 8.69 18.24
N LYS A 120 0.34 8.20 19.28
CA LYS A 120 0.32 6.77 19.63
C LYS A 120 -0.18 5.89 18.49
N CYS A 121 -1.29 6.25 17.87
CA CYS A 121 -1.87 5.47 16.77
C CYS A 121 -0.98 5.49 15.50
N LEU A 122 -0.33 6.61 15.21
CA LEU A 122 0.63 6.74 14.11
C LEU A 122 1.81 5.76 14.29
N ASN A 123 2.34 5.66 15.52
CA ASN A 123 3.53 4.86 15.82
C ASN A 123 3.25 3.34 15.83
N VAL A 124 2.02 2.92 16.07
CA VAL A 124 1.68 1.49 16.15
C VAL A 124 1.05 0.93 14.87
N CYS A 125 0.72 1.77 13.90
CA CYS A 125 0.10 1.31 12.66
C CYS A 125 1.12 0.57 11.77
N PRO A 126 1.02 -0.76 11.61
CA PRO A 126 2.01 -1.51 10.84
C PRO A 126 1.90 -1.26 9.33
N THR A 127 0.71 -0.89 8.87
CA THR A 127 0.45 -0.66 7.44
C THR A 127 0.68 0.79 7.02
N GLY A 128 0.87 1.72 7.97
CA GLY A 128 0.97 3.14 7.67
C GLY A 128 -0.34 3.76 7.16
N ALA A 129 -1.48 3.17 7.52
CA ALA A 129 -2.79 3.66 7.10
C ALA A 129 -3.21 4.95 7.80
N ILE A 130 -2.48 5.38 8.83
CA ILE A 130 -2.83 6.54 9.65
C ILE A 130 -1.89 7.68 9.33
N THR A 131 -2.45 8.83 9.01
CA THR A 131 -1.70 10.07 8.71
C THR A 131 -2.22 11.23 9.54
N PRO A 132 -1.36 12.21 9.89
CA PRO A 132 -1.82 13.48 10.45
C PRO A 132 -2.76 14.21 9.48
N ASP A 133 -3.83 14.79 10.03
CA ASP A 133 -4.77 15.62 9.26
C ASP A 133 -5.23 16.80 10.14
N GLY A 134 -4.45 17.89 10.13
CA GLY A 134 -4.68 19.05 10.97
C GLY A 134 -4.64 18.71 12.46
N ASP A 135 -5.74 18.94 13.17
CA ASP A 135 -5.84 18.70 14.62
C ASP A 135 -6.21 17.26 15.00
N HIS A 136 -6.38 16.38 14.03
CA HIS A 136 -6.72 14.98 14.22
C HIS A 136 -5.88 14.06 13.30
N VAL A 137 -6.20 12.80 13.26
CA VAL A 137 -5.61 11.82 12.35
C VAL A 137 -6.66 11.33 11.38
N ALA A 138 -6.26 11.12 10.13
CA ALA A 138 -7.04 10.43 9.12
C ALA A 138 -6.60 8.97 9.02
N ILE A 139 -7.53 8.06 8.73
CA ILE A 139 -7.27 6.64 8.52
C ILE A 139 -7.73 6.26 7.11
N ASP A 140 -6.79 5.81 6.30
CA ASP A 140 -7.07 5.26 4.99
C ASP A 140 -7.63 3.83 5.14
N ALA A 141 -8.93 3.67 4.90
CA ALA A 141 -9.62 2.38 5.01
C ALA A 141 -9.09 1.36 3.99
N ALA A 142 -8.65 1.80 2.82
CA ALA A 142 -8.12 0.93 1.78
C ALA A 142 -6.75 0.32 2.16
N ILE A 143 -5.97 1.03 2.98
CA ILE A 143 -4.68 0.58 3.49
C ILE A 143 -4.82 -0.15 4.83
N CYS A 144 -5.85 0.17 5.62
CA CYS A 144 -6.06 -0.39 6.96
C CYS A 144 -6.15 -1.92 6.94
N GLY A 145 -5.33 -2.59 7.74
CA GLY A 145 -5.33 -4.06 7.88
C GLY A 145 -6.27 -4.60 8.95
N GLY A 146 -7.05 -3.76 9.64
CA GLY A 146 -8.02 -4.21 10.64
C GLY A 146 -7.42 -4.76 11.93
N CYS A 147 -6.16 -4.49 12.26
CA CYS A 147 -5.48 -5.07 13.42
C CYS A 147 -5.94 -4.53 14.79
N GLY A 148 -6.66 -3.40 14.84
CA GLY A 148 -7.18 -2.79 16.06
C GLY A 148 -6.16 -2.10 16.98
N SER A 149 -4.85 -2.16 16.67
CA SER A 149 -3.80 -1.61 17.54
C SER A 149 -3.97 -0.12 17.84
N CYS A 150 -4.42 0.66 16.86
CA CYS A 150 -4.67 2.10 17.02
C CYS A 150 -5.79 2.40 18.01
N SER A 151 -6.87 1.62 17.99
CA SER A 151 -7.96 1.74 18.97
C SER A 151 -7.49 1.36 20.37
N ALA A 152 -6.70 0.29 20.49
CA ALA A 152 -6.18 -0.16 21.80
C ALA A 152 -5.27 0.86 22.50
N VAL A 153 -4.54 1.69 21.76
CA VAL A 153 -3.61 2.69 22.33
C VAL A 153 -4.19 4.10 22.41
N CYS A 154 -5.38 4.32 21.87
CA CYS A 154 -5.98 5.66 21.85
C CYS A 154 -6.41 6.09 23.26
N PRO A 155 -5.81 7.16 23.85
CA PRO A 155 -6.09 7.53 25.22
C PRO A 155 -7.43 8.25 25.38
N THR A 156 -7.98 8.79 24.30
CA THR A 156 -9.23 9.55 24.32
C THR A 156 -10.43 8.77 23.79
N GLY A 157 -10.18 7.58 23.19
CA GLY A 157 -11.21 6.83 22.49
C GLY A 157 -11.58 7.42 21.11
N ALA A 158 -10.83 8.42 20.64
CA ALA A 158 -11.06 9.03 19.34
C ALA A 158 -10.92 8.05 18.15
N VAL A 159 -10.23 6.95 18.36
CA VAL A 159 -10.08 5.87 17.37
C VAL A 159 -10.76 4.64 17.94
N GLU A 160 -11.82 4.19 17.29
CA GLU A 160 -12.62 3.04 17.73
C GLU A 160 -12.63 1.93 16.69
N TYR A 161 -12.57 0.66 17.14
CA TYR A 161 -12.74 -0.49 16.28
C TYR A 161 -14.22 -0.70 15.93
N ALA A 162 -14.53 -0.82 14.64
CA ALA A 162 -15.90 -0.77 14.12
C ALA A 162 -16.35 -2.05 13.39
N TYR A 163 -15.57 -3.14 13.43
CA TYR A 163 -15.91 -4.36 12.71
C TYR A 163 -15.54 -5.64 13.50
N PRO A 164 -16.50 -6.21 14.28
CA PRO A 164 -17.81 -5.64 14.62
C PRO A 164 -17.69 -4.43 15.56
N ARG A 165 -18.73 -3.60 15.63
CA ARG A 165 -18.80 -2.53 16.61
C ARG A 165 -19.02 -3.11 18.00
N ARG A 166 -18.52 -2.41 19.01
CA ARG A 166 -18.66 -2.85 20.41
C ARG A 166 -20.12 -3.08 20.83
N ASN A 167 -21.06 -2.31 20.26
CA ASN A 167 -22.50 -2.42 20.54
C ASN A 167 -23.18 -3.53 19.74
N ASP A 168 -22.47 -4.19 18.80
CA ASP A 168 -22.98 -5.30 18.00
C ASP A 168 -22.65 -6.68 18.63
N LEU A 169 -21.91 -6.67 19.75
CA LEU A 169 -21.53 -7.83 20.54
C LEU A 169 -22.39 -7.96 21.80
#